data_ddda3a0d1f4fe8e92e35c2a27d1da324
#
_entry.id   ddda3a0d1f4fe8e92e35c2a27d1da324
#
_cell.length_a   1.000
_cell.length_b   1.000
_cell.length_c   1.000
_cell.angle_alpha   90.00
_cell.angle_beta   90.00
_cell.angle_gamma   90.00
#
_symmetry.space_group_name_H-M   'P 1'
#
loop_
_entity.id
_entity.type
_entity.pdbx_description
1 polymer ?
#
loop_
_entity_poly.entity_id
_entity_poly.type
_entity_poly.pdbx_seq_one_letter_code
_entity_poly.pdbx_strand_id
1 'polypeptide(L)'
;LIDCVGYMVKGAIGQMEDDAPRMVTTPWYDHEIPMTEAAEIGTRKVIAEHSTIGIVITTDGTISDIPREDYLEAEERVIRELQELGKPFIVLLNSADPRGDRAQAIAKDISSRYEVNCMAVNCLELDEDAVADILKAVLYEFPMQELDLFLPPWVDALPADHPIKAGLYDAIRQNTAQLRHIREVEGVIAALGESEHISEARISAIDLGTGVAAARLALPRELFYKTLSEQSGFEVADDGDLMSLLTKLAAVKAEYDKVASALRDVRETGYGIVVPGIDELKLEEPEIMKQGGRYGVRLKASAPSIHMIRADIETAVSPIVGNEKQSEDMVNYLLQEFEGDTSKIWQSNIFGRSFHELVNEDLQAKLKRMPEDARRKLQETLTRIINEGSGGLICIIL
;
A
#
# COMPACT_ATOMS: atom_id res chain seq x y z
N LEU A 1 41.09 -0.81 18.10
CA LEU A 1 40.66 -0.49 19.46
C LEU A 1 41.53 0.65 20.00
N ILE A 2 40.86 1.72 20.48
CA ILE A 2 41.56 2.85 21.13
C ILE A 2 41.14 2.83 22.57
N ASP A 3 42.12 2.73 23.45
CA ASP A 3 41.95 2.82 24.89
C ASP A 3 42.25 4.26 25.34
N CYS A 4 41.48 4.78 26.26
CA CYS A 4 41.68 6.09 26.84
C CYS A 4 41.57 6.05 28.36
N VAL A 5 42.15 7.06 29.03
CA VAL A 5 42.23 7.08 30.51
C VAL A 5 40.84 7.12 31.15
N GLY A 6 39.86 7.63 30.47
CA GLY A 6 38.50 7.84 31.01
C GLY A 6 38.41 9.06 31.93
N TYR A 7 37.24 9.23 32.54
CA TYR A 7 37.00 10.27 33.52
C TYR A 7 37.46 9.80 34.90
N MET A 8 37.98 10.73 35.69
CA MET A 8 38.52 10.41 36.99
C MET A 8 37.42 9.99 37.97
N VAL A 9 37.63 8.90 38.63
CA VAL A 9 36.72 8.33 39.64
C VAL A 9 37.24 8.79 41.03
N LYS A 10 36.31 9.07 41.92
CA LYS A 10 36.63 9.46 43.27
C LYS A 10 37.34 8.30 43.97
N GLY A 11 38.47 8.58 44.67
CA GLY A 11 39.29 7.55 45.28
C GLY A 11 40.33 6.86 44.39
N ALA A 12 40.41 7.23 43.08
CA ALA A 12 41.43 6.73 42.18
C ALA A 12 42.83 7.18 42.62
N ILE A 13 43.81 6.25 42.61
CA ILE A 13 45.19 6.52 43.03
C ILE A 13 46.01 7.09 41.86
N GLY A 14 47.00 7.94 42.15
CA GLY A 14 47.95 8.44 41.15
C GLY A 14 47.65 9.85 40.62
N GLN A 15 46.62 10.53 41.14
CA GLN A 15 46.29 11.90 40.82
C GLN A 15 47.19 12.94 41.48
N MET A 16 47.81 12.54 42.60
CA MET A 16 48.65 13.40 43.42
C MET A 16 50.07 12.83 43.46
N GLU A 17 51.06 13.71 43.48
CA GLU A 17 52.48 13.45 43.64
C GLU A 17 53.03 14.48 44.60
N ASP A 18 53.64 14.04 45.71
CA ASP A 18 54.15 14.91 46.76
C ASP A 18 53.15 15.97 47.28
N ASP A 19 51.90 15.55 47.56
CA ASP A 19 50.79 16.41 48.01
C ASP A 19 50.31 17.49 47.01
N ALA A 20 50.80 17.47 45.76
CA ALA A 20 50.38 18.32 44.70
C ALA A 20 49.71 17.54 43.54
N PRO A 21 48.86 18.18 42.71
CA PRO A 21 48.32 17.53 41.50
C PRO A 21 49.48 17.05 40.63
N ARG A 22 49.43 15.78 40.19
CA ARG A 22 50.42 15.24 39.24
C ARG A 22 50.31 15.96 37.92
N MET A 23 51.39 16.58 37.45
CA MET A 23 51.52 17.32 36.21
C MET A 23 52.00 16.43 35.09
N VAL A 24 51.41 16.58 33.90
CA VAL A 24 51.76 15.79 32.70
C VAL A 24 51.87 16.69 31.47
N THR A 25 52.74 16.33 30.54
CA THR A 25 52.84 16.92 29.21
C THR A 25 51.86 16.23 28.27
N THR A 26 51.17 17.00 27.43
CA THR A 26 50.22 16.50 26.44
C THR A 26 50.55 17.05 25.05
N PRO A 27 50.15 16.38 23.99
CA PRO A 27 50.33 16.90 22.63
C PRO A 27 49.53 18.17 22.32
N TRP A 28 48.60 18.56 23.18
CA TRP A 28 47.64 19.65 22.94
C TRP A 28 48.01 20.98 23.56
N TYR A 29 48.99 20.94 24.53
CA TYR A 29 49.44 22.15 25.22
C TYR A 29 50.96 22.23 25.27
N ASP A 30 51.49 23.40 25.18
CA ASP A 30 52.93 23.68 25.26
C ASP A 30 53.44 23.78 26.70
N HIS A 31 52.57 23.53 27.69
CA HIS A 31 52.86 23.53 29.11
C HIS A 31 52.28 22.29 29.80
N GLU A 32 52.83 21.98 30.97
CA GLU A 32 52.29 20.89 31.79
C GLU A 32 50.94 21.25 32.37
N ILE A 33 49.97 20.31 32.33
CA ILE A 33 48.66 20.43 32.91
C ILE A 33 48.40 19.30 33.92
N PRO A 34 47.47 19.46 34.88
CA PRO A 34 47.09 18.36 35.78
C PRO A 34 46.65 17.09 35.03
N MET A 35 47.12 15.95 35.53
CA MET A 35 46.79 14.64 34.93
C MET A 35 45.28 14.41 34.77
N THR A 36 44.48 14.90 35.72
CA THR A 36 43.00 14.84 35.64
C THR A 36 42.45 15.58 34.45
N GLU A 37 42.94 16.80 34.20
CA GLU A 37 42.55 17.62 33.05
C GLU A 37 43.04 16.98 31.74
N ALA A 38 44.27 16.47 31.72
CA ALA A 38 44.81 15.74 30.56
C ALA A 38 43.95 14.51 30.21
N ALA A 39 43.53 13.76 31.21
CA ALA A 39 42.67 12.59 31.05
C ALA A 39 41.31 12.96 30.44
N GLU A 40 40.68 14.01 30.94
CA GLU A 40 39.41 14.50 30.44
C GLU A 40 39.46 14.97 28.97
N ILE A 41 40.47 15.80 28.65
CA ILE A 41 40.68 16.32 27.30
C ILE A 41 41.00 15.16 26.34
N GLY A 42 41.90 14.25 26.73
CA GLY A 42 42.26 13.09 25.93
C GLY A 42 41.07 12.18 25.65
N THR A 43 40.29 11.86 26.67
CA THR A 43 39.11 11.01 26.57
C THR A 43 38.06 11.68 25.61
N ARG A 44 37.79 12.97 25.82
CA ARG A 44 36.87 13.68 24.98
C ARG A 44 37.32 13.74 23.50
N LYS A 45 38.58 13.97 23.23
CA LYS A 45 39.13 13.96 21.86
C LYS A 45 39.04 12.57 21.22
N VAL A 46 39.39 11.50 21.96
CA VAL A 46 39.26 10.11 21.46
C VAL A 46 37.80 9.84 21.09
N ILE A 47 36.87 10.17 21.98
CA ILE A 47 35.44 9.97 21.74
C ILE A 47 34.95 10.79 20.56
N ALA A 48 35.28 12.09 20.50
CA ALA A 48 34.75 12.99 19.49
C ALA A 48 35.35 12.80 18.09
N GLU A 49 36.69 12.67 18.03
CA GLU A 49 37.45 12.78 16.78
C GLU A 49 37.94 11.44 16.22
N HIS A 50 38.20 10.43 17.06
CA HIS A 50 38.91 9.22 16.67
C HIS A 50 38.07 7.93 16.75
N SER A 51 36.95 7.92 17.47
CA SER A 51 36.11 6.74 17.60
C SER A 51 34.88 6.82 16.72
N THR A 52 34.47 5.69 16.12
CA THR A 52 33.22 5.53 15.41
C THR A 52 32.11 5.02 16.31
N ILE A 53 32.49 4.18 17.27
CA ILE A 53 31.62 3.55 18.29
C ILE A 53 32.25 3.70 19.66
N GLY A 54 31.45 3.71 20.70
CA GLY A 54 31.89 3.76 22.09
C GLY A 54 31.56 2.49 22.87
N ILE A 55 32.45 2.09 23.76
CA ILE A 55 32.17 1.10 24.79
C ILE A 55 32.53 1.75 26.14
N VAL A 56 31.50 2.04 26.94
CA VAL A 56 31.68 2.57 28.28
C VAL A 56 31.81 1.39 29.26
N ILE A 57 32.90 1.34 30.01
CA ILE A 57 33.09 0.32 31.02
C ILE A 57 32.92 0.96 32.39
N THR A 58 31.97 0.45 33.15
CA THR A 58 31.73 0.78 34.57
C THR A 58 31.75 -0.48 35.39
N THR A 59 31.55 -0.42 36.70
CA THR A 59 31.60 -1.58 37.60
C THR A 59 30.50 -1.55 38.65
N ASP A 60 30.16 -2.73 39.16
CA ASP A 60 29.26 -2.87 40.33
C ASP A 60 30.00 -2.72 41.67
N GLY A 61 31.30 -2.41 41.65
CA GLY A 61 32.16 -2.30 42.80
C GLY A 61 32.79 -3.61 43.27
N THR A 62 32.65 -4.70 42.54
CA THR A 62 33.23 -6.02 42.91
C THR A 62 34.61 -6.27 42.31
N ILE A 63 35.05 -5.44 41.37
CA ILE A 63 36.27 -5.63 40.59
C ILE A 63 37.47 -4.88 41.19
N SER A 64 37.21 -3.78 41.90
CA SER A 64 38.24 -2.92 42.50
C SER A 64 37.91 -2.59 43.96
N ASP A 65 38.88 -1.98 44.67
CA ASP A 65 38.69 -1.52 46.04
C ASP A 65 37.88 -0.22 46.14
N ILE A 66 37.45 0.36 44.98
CA ILE A 66 36.66 1.58 44.92
C ILE A 66 35.18 1.17 44.93
N PRO A 67 34.37 1.72 45.85
CA PRO A 67 32.95 1.39 45.93
C PRO A 67 32.16 1.93 44.72
N ARG A 68 31.07 1.26 44.40
CA ARG A 68 30.18 1.60 43.25
C ARG A 68 29.78 3.07 43.22
N GLU A 69 29.49 3.66 44.37
CA GLU A 69 29.01 5.01 44.54
C GLU A 69 29.98 6.06 43.99
N ASP A 70 31.29 5.77 44.05
CA ASP A 70 32.33 6.68 43.59
C ASP A 70 32.49 6.70 42.04
N TYR A 71 31.89 5.72 41.32
CA TYR A 71 31.86 5.68 39.87
C TYR A 71 30.67 6.46 39.24
N LEU A 72 29.61 6.70 40.00
CA LEU A 72 28.33 7.21 39.45
C LEU A 72 28.47 8.55 38.72
N GLU A 73 29.25 9.48 39.24
CA GLU A 73 29.44 10.80 38.65
C GLU A 73 30.19 10.71 37.31
N ALA A 74 31.24 9.93 37.24
CA ALA A 74 32.00 9.72 36.01
C ALA A 74 31.20 8.93 34.98
N GLU A 75 30.44 7.92 35.43
CA GLU A 75 29.54 7.12 34.58
C GLU A 75 28.45 8.00 33.92
N GLU A 76 27.74 8.79 34.71
CA GLU A 76 26.71 9.69 34.20
C GLU A 76 27.27 10.69 33.19
N ARG A 77 28.45 11.26 33.49
CA ARG A 77 29.11 12.22 32.62
C ARG A 77 29.46 11.63 31.26
N VAL A 78 30.12 10.46 31.23
CA VAL A 78 30.55 9.86 29.96
C VAL A 78 29.36 9.41 29.13
N ILE A 79 28.32 8.88 29.76
CA ILE A 79 27.10 8.47 29.07
C ILE A 79 26.43 9.69 28.40
N ARG A 80 26.27 10.80 29.13
CA ARG A 80 25.67 12.03 28.59
C ARG A 80 26.50 12.63 27.45
N GLU A 81 27.82 12.68 27.58
CA GLU A 81 28.68 13.18 26.52
C GLU A 81 28.60 12.35 25.23
N LEU A 82 28.50 11.02 25.34
CA LEU A 82 28.30 10.15 24.18
C LEU A 82 26.92 10.35 23.53
N GLN A 83 25.88 10.53 24.35
CA GLN A 83 24.53 10.83 23.86
C GLN A 83 24.49 12.18 23.13
N GLU A 84 25.14 13.21 23.67
CA GLU A 84 25.23 14.55 23.04
C GLU A 84 25.97 14.51 21.71
N LEU A 85 26.99 13.66 21.60
CA LEU A 85 27.73 13.46 20.35
C LEU A 85 26.98 12.60 19.33
N GLY A 86 25.87 11.96 19.71
CA GLY A 86 25.08 11.10 18.84
C GLY A 86 25.84 9.88 18.30
N LYS A 87 26.87 9.41 18.99
CA LYS A 87 27.63 8.23 18.57
C LYS A 87 27.01 6.95 19.14
N PRO A 88 26.96 5.86 18.37
CA PRO A 88 26.49 4.58 18.88
C PRO A 88 27.44 4.06 19.97
N PHE A 89 26.90 3.68 21.10
CA PHE A 89 27.67 3.11 22.21
C PHE A 89 26.83 2.17 23.07
N ILE A 90 27.51 1.32 23.81
CA ILE A 90 26.92 0.48 24.86
C ILE A 90 27.67 0.67 26.18
N VAL A 91 27.03 0.28 27.25
CA VAL A 91 27.64 0.26 28.59
C VAL A 91 27.91 -1.19 29.00
N LEU A 92 29.13 -1.50 29.44
CA LEU A 92 29.51 -2.76 30.03
C LEU A 92 29.65 -2.56 31.52
N LEU A 93 28.81 -3.24 32.29
CA LEU A 93 28.94 -3.33 33.75
C LEU A 93 29.88 -4.47 34.11
N ASN A 94 31.14 -4.16 34.41
CA ASN A 94 32.12 -5.14 34.80
C ASN A 94 31.88 -5.63 36.24
N SER A 95 31.61 -6.92 36.40
CA SER A 95 31.25 -7.55 37.65
C SER A 95 31.97 -8.90 37.81
N ALA A 96 32.36 -9.24 39.02
CA ALA A 96 32.88 -10.58 39.33
C ALA A 96 31.81 -11.68 39.19
N ASP A 97 30.52 -11.32 39.37
CA ASP A 97 29.36 -12.18 39.13
C ASP A 97 28.33 -11.50 38.22
N PRO A 98 28.55 -11.50 36.91
CA PRO A 98 27.68 -10.79 35.96
C PRO A 98 26.26 -11.38 35.88
N ARG A 99 26.03 -12.61 36.29
CA ARG A 99 24.73 -13.26 36.29
C ARG A 99 23.99 -13.11 37.62
N GLY A 100 24.63 -12.56 38.64
CA GLY A 100 24.04 -12.32 39.95
C GLY A 100 22.98 -11.23 39.93
N ASP A 101 21.96 -11.32 40.78
CA ASP A 101 20.84 -10.42 40.88
C ASP A 101 21.26 -8.94 41.01
N ARG A 102 22.36 -8.68 41.76
CA ARG A 102 22.86 -7.32 41.96
C ARG A 102 23.39 -6.72 40.66
N ALA A 103 24.22 -7.43 39.91
CA ALA A 103 24.77 -6.94 38.65
C ALA A 103 23.65 -6.71 37.61
N GLN A 104 22.70 -7.64 37.52
CA GLN A 104 21.55 -7.53 36.63
C GLN A 104 20.63 -6.36 37.01
N ALA A 105 20.38 -6.11 38.29
CA ALA A 105 19.61 -5.00 38.77
C ALA A 105 20.26 -3.65 38.41
N ILE A 106 21.59 -3.52 38.60
CA ILE A 106 22.34 -2.31 38.25
C ILE A 106 22.35 -2.10 36.74
N ALA A 107 22.57 -3.13 35.93
CA ALA A 107 22.56 -3.02 34.48
C ALA A 107 21.20 -2.58 33.98
N LYS A 108 20.10 -3.09 34.53
CA LYS A 108 18.73 -2.69 34.22
C LYS A 108 18.47 -1.25 34.66
N ASP A 109 18.97 -0.80 35.82
CA ASP A 109 18.82 0.59 36.27
C ASP A 109 19.51 1.56 35.30
N ILE A 110 20.77 1.26 34.91
CA ILE A 110 21.51 2.06 33.92
C ILE A 110 20.75 2.11 32.60
N SER A 111 20.29 0.96 32.09
CA SER A 111 19.53 0.90 30.83
C SER A 111 18.26 1.73 30.88
N SER A 112 17.52 1.66 31.97
CA SER A 112 16.25 2.39 32.11
C SER A 112 16.45 3.88 32.35
N ARG A 113 17.50 4.27 33.10
CA ARG A 113 17.78 5.66 33.46
C ARG A 113 18.30 6.49 32.29
N TYR A 114 19.15 5.89 31.48
CA TYR A 114 19.82 6.58 30.37
C TYR A 114 19.32 6.17 28.99
N GLU A 115 18.39 5.22 28.90
CA GLU A 115 17.85 4.66 27.64
C GLU A 115 18.94 4.07 26.74
N VAL A 116 19.96 3.44 27.37
CA VAL A 116 21.11 2.83 26.69
C VAL A 116 21.16 1.32 26.91
N ASN A 117 21.82 0.61 26.03
CA ASN A 117 22.06 -0.81 26.23
C ASN A 117 23.19 -1.00 27.25
N CYS A 118 22.89 -1.68 28.37
CA CYS A 118 23.88 -2.04 29.40
C CYS A 118 23.95 -3.54 29.60
N MET A 119 25.13 -4.11 29.44
CA MET A 119 25.40 -5.55 29.60
C MET A 119 26.29 -5.78 30.81
N ALA A 120 25.89 -6.67 31.73
CA ALA A 120 26.76 -7.13 32.81
C ALA A 120 27.70 -8.23 32.27
N VAL A 121 29.00 -8.02 32.43
CA VAL A 121 30.04 -8.91 31.94
C VAL A 121 31.16 -9.08 32.98
N ASN A 122 31.92 -10.15 32.89
CA ASN A 122 33.20 -10.27 33.59
C ASN A 122 34.32 -10.05 32.57
N CYS A 123 34.95 -8.89 32.60
CA CYS A 123 35.98 -8.53 31.61
C CYS A 123 37.22 -9.40 31.67
N LEU A 124 37.45 -10.11 32.77
CA LEU A 124 38.60 -11.05 32.93
C LEU A 124 38.30 -12.42 32.31
N GLU A 125 37.01 -12.76 32.12
CA GLU A 125 36.57 -14.08 31.70
C GLU A 125 35.80 -13.99 30.35
N LEU A 126 36.01 -12.92 29.56
CA LEU A 126 35.41 -12.80 28.26
C LEU A 126 35.91 -13.90 27.32
N ASP A 127 35.00 -14.71 26.83
CA ASP A 127 35.21 -15.65 25.74
C ASP A 127 34.86 -15.06 24.37
N GLU A 128 35.04 -15.86 23.33
CA GLU A 128 34.78 -15.44 21.95
C GLU A 128 33.31 -15.11 21.73
N ASP A 129 32.40 -15.86 22.33
CA ASP A 129 30.94 -15.65 22.21
C ASP A 129 30.52 -14.36 22.92
N ALA A 130 31.04 -14.09 24.12
CA ALA A 130 30.77 -12.86 24.86
C ALA A 130 31.25 -11.61 24.08
N VAL A 131 32.43 -11.70 23.45
CA VAL A 131 32.96 -10.61 22.59
C VAL A 131 32.06 -10.40 21.37
N ALA A 132 31.62 -11.49 20.75
CA ALA A 132 30.68 -11.41 19.60
C ALA A 132 29.34 -10.76 19.99
N ASP A 133 28.79 -11.10 21.15
CA ASP A 133 27.56 -10.50 21.68
C ASP A 133 27.74 -9.01 21.98
N ILE A 134 28.86 -8.60 22.56
CA ILE A 134 29.20 -7.18 22.78
C ILE A 134 29.23 -6.42 21.44
N LEU A 135 29.95 -6.94 20.44
CA LEU A 135 30.06 -6.32 19.13
C LEU A 135 28.69 -6.25 18.43
N LYS A 136 27.91 -7.31 18.52
CA LYS A 136 26.54 -7.33 18.01
C LYS A 136 25.68 -6.27 18.69
N ALA A 137 25.75 -6.19 20.03
CA ALA A 137 25.00 -5.16 20.77
C ALA A 137 25.32 -3.74 20.32
N VAL A 138 26.64 -3.45 20.10
CA VAL A 138 27.06 -2.13 19.56
C VAL A 138 26.47 -1.87 18.17
N LEU A 139 26.45 -2.88 17.28
CA LEU A 139 25.89 -2.72 15.94
C LEU A 139 24.39 -2.42 15.96
N TYR A 140 23.66 -2.92 16.95
CA TYR A 140 22.25 -2.62 17.14
C TYR A 140 21.97 -1.17 17.60
N GLU A 141 22.98 -0.48 18.15
CA GLU A 141 22.89 0.95 18.51
C GLU A 141 23.11 1.91 17.33
N PHE A 142 23.44 1.39 16.15
CA PHE A 142 23.56 2.23 14.96
C PHE A 142 22.20 2.82 14.57
N PRO A 143 22.23 4.05 13.99
CA PRO A 143 21.00 4.69 13.56
C PRO A 143 20.35 3.91 12.43
N MET A 144 19.03 3.82 12.51
CA MET A 144 18.21 3.29 11.43
C MET A 144 18.23 4.26 10.25
N GLN A 145 18.53 3.77 9.05
CA GLN A 145 18.55 4.56 7.82
C GLN A 145 17.26 4.38 7.03
N GLU A 146 16.80 3.14 6.88
CA GLU A 146 15.64 2.79 6.06
C GLU A 146 14.92 1.58 6.63
N LEU A 147 13.60 1.64 6.63
CA LEU A 147 12.72 0.53 6.98
C LEU A 147 11.80 0.22 5.80
N ASP A 148 12.09 -0.88 5.10
CA ASP A 148 11.27 -1.39 4.01
C ASP A 148 10.11 -2.22 4.55
N LEU A 149 8.88 -1.77 4.30
CA LEU A 149 7.66 -2.48 4.69
C LEU A 149 6.94 -3.02 3.46
N PHE A 150 6.88 -4.34 3.34
CA PHE A 150 6.20 -5.02 2.24
C PHE A 150 4.76 -5.37 2.61
N LEU A 151 3.83 -4.70 1.97
CA LEU A 151 2.39 -4.96 2.05
C LEU A 151 1.94 -5.89 0.91
N PRO A 152 0.78 -6.58 1.03
CA PRO A 152 0.19 -7.31 -0.09
C PRO A 152 -0.11 -6.36 -1.26
N PRO A 153 0.24 -6.73 -2.52
CA PRO A 153 0.12 -5.83 -3.68
C PRO A 153 -1.29 -5.28 -3.95
N TRP A 154 -2.33 -5.98 -3.50
CA TRP A 154 -3.71 -5.51 -3.68
C TRP A 154 -4.02 -4.24 -2.88
N VAL A 155 -3.28 -3.96 -1.80
CA VAL A 155 -3.41 -2.72 -1.01
C VAL A 155 -3.02 -1.50 -1.85
N ASP A 156 -2.00 -1.64 -2.71
CA ASP A 156 -1.57 -0.56 -3.59
C ASP A 156 -2.63 -0.21 -4.64
N ALA A 157 -3.41 -1.22 -5.07
CA ALA A 157 -4.49 -1.03 -6.04
C ALA A 157 -5.71 -0.27 -5.47
N LEU A 158 -5.81 -0.12 -4.13
CA LEU A 158 -6.89 0.64 -3.50
C LEU A 158 -6.71 2.15 -3.70
N PRO A 159 -7.83 2.90 -3.82
CA PRO A 159 -7.81 4.35 -3.80
C PRO A 159 -7.09 4.89 -2.56
N ALA A 160 -6.47 6.08 -2.67
CA ALA A 160 -5.68 6.66 -1.57
C ALA A 160 -6.53 6.96 -0.32
N ASP A 161 -7.79 7.25 -0.50
CA ASP A 161 -8.78 7.56 0.55
C ASP A 161 -9.51 6.32 1.08
N HIS A 162 -9.15 5.13 0.59
CA HIS A 162 -9.78 3.89 1.06
C HIS A 162 -9.48 3.66 2.55
N PRO A 163 -10.48 3.39 3.41
CA PRO A 163 -10.30 3.32 4.87
C PRO A 163 -9.21 2.34 5.33
N ILE A 164 -9.14 1.16 4.71
CA ILE A 164 -8.10 0.16 5.02
C ILE A 164 -6.72 0.69 4.70
N LYS A 165 -6.53 1.29 3.51
CA LYS A 165 -5.24 1.86 3.11
C LYS A 165 -4.82 2.99 4.03
N ALA A 166 -5.72 3.93 4.30
CA ALA A 166 -5.46 5.05 5.20
C ALA A 166 -5.13 4.57 6.61
N GLY A 167 -5.91 3.64 7.18
CA GLY A 167 -5.66 3.07 8.50
C GLY A 167 -4.31 2.35 8.62
N LEU A 168 -3.92 1.57 7.61
CA LEU A 168 -2.61 0.91 7.56
C LEU A 168 -1.45 1.92 7.53
N TYR A 169 -1.53 2.93 6.67
CA TYR A 169 -0.48 3.96 6.59
C TYR A 169 -0.40 4.80 7.86
N ASP A 170 -1.54 5.09 8.52
CA ASP A 170 -1.54 5.80 9.79
C ASP A 170 -0.94 4.94 10.91
N ALA A 171 -1.26 3.65 10.99
CA ALA A 171 -0.65 2.72 11.93
C ALA A 171 0.88 2.62 11.71
N ILE A 172 1.33 2.50 10.47
CA ILE A 172 2.76 2.50 10.13
C ILE A 172 3.41 3.81 10.60
N ARG A 173 2.85 4.94 10.24
CA ARG A 173 3.40 6.27 10.61
C ARG A 173 3.50 6.45 12.13
N GLN A 174 2.48 6.05 12.87
CA GLN A 174 2.46 6.18 14.33
C GLN A 174 3.53 5.30 15.00
N ASN A 175 3.64 4.03 14.59
CA ASN A 175 4.58 3.09 15.19
C ASN A 175 6.03 3.37 14.78
N THR A 176 6.28 3.94 13.59
CA THR A 176 7.64 4.23 13.11
C THR A 176 8.13 5.64 13.46
N ALA A 177 7.27 6.52 13.99
CA ALA A 177 7.60 7.92 14.24
C ALA A 177 8.80 8.14 15.17
N GLN A 178 9.02 7.22 16.10
CA GLN A 178 10.10 7.30 17.08
C GLN A 178 11.27 6.34 16.79
N LEU A 179 11.21 5.59 15.69
CA LEU A 179 12.26 4.66 15.31
C LEU A 179 13.55 5.41 14.97
N ARG A 180 14.61 5.16 15.76
CA ARG A 180 15.91 5.81 15.59
C ARG A 180 17.06 4.81 15.44
N HIS A 181 16.99 3.68 16.14
CA HIS A 181 18.06 2.69 16.20
C HIS A 181 17.57 1.32 15.72
N ILE A 182 18.48 0.53 15.21
CA ILE A 182 18.18 -0.81 14.70
C ILE A 182 17.57 -1.70 15.79
N ARG A 183 17.98 -1.57 17.06
CA ARG A 183 17.42 -2.32 18.20
C ARG A 183 15.92 -2.15 18.40
N GLU A 184 15.35 -1.04 17.92
CA GLU A 184 13.93 -0.71 18.11
C GLU A 184 13.03 -1.37 17.06
N VAL A 185 13.64 -1.89 15.98
CA VAL A 185 12.89 -2.49 14.85
C VAL A 185 12.00 -3.64 15.30
N GLU A 186 12.51 -4.53 16.17
CA GLU A 186 11.72 -5.68 16.65
C GLU A 186 10.48 -5.23 17.39
N GLY A 187 10.61 -4.23 18.27
CA GLY A 187 9.49 -3.66 19.02
C GLY A 187 8.46 -2.97 18.10
N VAL A 188 8.94 -2.21 17.12
CA VAL A 188 8.08 -1.52 16.14
C VAL A 188 7.30 -2.53 15.29
N ILE A 189 7.96 -3.57 14.80
CA ILE A 189 7.30 -4.60 13.99
C ILE A 189 6.32 -5.43 14.83
N ALA A 190 6.64 -5.73 16.08
CA ALA A 190 5.70 -6.39 17.00
C ALA A 190 4.45 -5.53 17.24
N ALA A 191 4.62 -4.23 17.50
CA ALA A 191 3.51 -3.29 17.69
C ALA A 191 2.65 -3.13 16.42
N LEU A 192 3.27 -3.14 15.23
CA LEU A 192 2.54 -3.18 13.97
C LEU A 192 1.70 -4.44 13.83
N GLY A 193 2.20 -5.60 14.29
CA GLY A 193 1.47 -6.86 14.29
C GLY A 193 0.20 -6.85 15.16
N GLU A 194 0.09 -5.96 16.13
CA GLU A 194 -1.09 -5.79 16.98
C GLU A 194 -2.14 -4.85 16.38
N SER A 195 -1.88 -4.25 15.21
CA SER A 195 -2.80 -3.33 14.54
C SER A 195 -4.00 -4.05 13.94
N GLU A 196 -5.16 -3.41 13.92
CA GLU A 196 -6.48 -3.97 13.57
C GLU A 196 -6.51 -4.76 12.24
N HIS A 197 -5.74 -4.31 11.24
CA HIS A 197 -5.78 -4.88 9.88
C HIS A 197 -4.60 -5.78 9.56
N ILE A 198 -3.66 -5.97 10.47
CA ILE A 198 -2.46 -6.78 10.26
C ILE A 198 -2.63 -8.12 10.98
N SER A 199 -2.57 -9.22 10.25
CA SER A 199 -2.63 -10.57 10.82
C SER A 199 -1.27 -11.08 11.25
N GLU A 200 -0.21 -10.59 10.63
CA GLU A 200 1.15 -10.98 10.91
C GLU A 200 2.14 -9.91 10.46
N ALA A 201 3.13 -9.62 11.30
CA ALA A 201 4.25 -8.76 10.96
C ALA A 201 5.56 -9.51 11.24
N ARG A 202 6.41 -9.68 10.24
CA ARG A 202 7.68 -10.42 10.35
C ARG A 202 8.83 -9.62 9.75
N ILE A 203 9.93 -9.56 10.49
CA ILE A 203 11.20 -9.07 9.97
C ILE A 203 11.73 -10.09 8.95
N SER A 204 12.05 -9.62 7.77
CA SER A 204 12.61 -10.42 6.68
C SER A 204 14.13 -10.39 6.67
N ALA A 205 14.71 -9.23 6.96
CA ALA A 205 16.15 -9.00 7.00
C ALA A 205 16.49 -7.76 7.84
N ILE A 206 17.68 -7.77 8.44
CA ILE A 206 18.31 -6.59 9.03
C ILE A 206 19.74 -6.57 8.52
N ASP A 207 20.11 -5.49 7.83
CA ASP A 207 21.47 -5.24 7.40
C ASP A 207 22.12 -4.21 8.35
N LEU A 208 22.91 -4.71 9.28
CA LEU A 208 23.60 -3.89 10.27
C LEU A 208 24.67 -2.98 9.66
N GLY A 209 25.19 -3.32 8.47
CA GLY A 209 26.22 -2.54 7.78
C GLY A 209 25.65 -1.29 7.12
N THR A 210 24.45 -1.35 6.61
CA THR A 210 23.78 -0.23 5.92
C THR A 210 22.73 0.46 6.78
N GLY A 211 22.32 -0.13 7.90
CA GLY A 211 21.26 0.41 8.75
C GLY A 211 19.85 0.23 8.12
N VAL A 212 19.68 -0.75 7.25
CA VAL A 212 18.43 -1.05 6.57
C VAL A 212 17.76 -2.27 7.18
N ALA A 213 16.49 -2.19 7.46
CA ALA A 213 15.67 -3.33 7.85
C ALA A 213 14.50 -3.52 6.88
N ALA A 214 14.14 -4.77 6.66
CA ALA A 214 13.02 -5.15 5.83
C ALA A 214 12.02 -6.00 6.62
N ALA A 215 10.74 -5.68 6.54
CA ALA A 215 9.69 -6.45 7.19
C ALA A 215 8.50 -6.66 6.25
N ARG A 216 7.84 -7.78 6.43
CA ARG A 216 6.62 -8.14 5.69
C ARG A 216 5.42 -8.08 6.60
N LEU A 217 4.39 -7.37 6.15
CA LEU A 217 3.11 -7.26 6.81
C LEU A 217 2.09 -8.10 6.04
N ALA A 218 1.45 -9.05 6.70
CA ALA A 218 0.37 -9.84 6.14
C ALA A 218 -0.98 -9.33 6.65
N LEU A 219 -1.97 -9.31 5.79
CA LEU A 219 -3.35 -8.95 6.11
C LEU A 219 -4.24 -10.19 6.07
N PRO A 220 -5.33 -10.24 6.85
CA PRO A 220 -6.29 -11.33 6.78
C PRO A 220 -6.82 -11.53 5.36
N ARG A 221 -6.90 -12.77 4.92
CA ARG A 221 -7.35 -13.11 3.56
C ARG A 221 -8.82 -12.76 3.34
N GLU A 222 -9.62 -12.84 4.37
CA GLU A 222 -11.01 -12.44 4.39
C GLU A 222 -11.18 -10.94 4.08
N LEU A 223 -10.23 -10.12 4.52
CA LEU A 223 -10.21 -8.69 4.25
C LEU A 223 -10.02 -8.40 2.75
N PHE A 224 -9.17 -9.20 2.08
CA PHE A 224 -9.00 -9.12 0.63
C PHE A 224 -10.31 -9.38 -0.11
N TYR A 225 -11.01 -10.49 0.20
CA TYR A 225 -12.26 -10.84 -0.50
C TYR A 225 -13.39 -9.86 -0.20
N LYS A 226 -13.48 -9.38 1.04
CA LYS A 226 -14.45 -8.35 1.42
C LYS A 226 -14.22 -7.08 0.59
N THR A 227 -12.99 -6.61 0.55
CA THR A 227 -12.61 -5.42 -0.21
C THR A 227 -12.84 -5.60 -1.72
N LEU A 228 -12.50 -6.77 -2.26
CA LEU A 228 -12.75 -7.12 -3.66
C LEU A 228 -14.24 -7.09 -3.98
N SER A 229 -15.09 -7.64 -3.09
CA SER A 229 -16.55 -7.63 -3.26
C SER A 229 -17.10 -6.20 -3.23
N GLU A 230 -16.64 -5.37 -2.29
CA GLU A 230 -17.05 -3.97 -2.18
C GLU A 230 -16.66 -3.15 -3.43
N GLN A 231 -15.46 -3.34 -3.95
CA GLN A 231 -14.96 -2.61 -5.12
C GLN A 231 -15.56 -3.09 -6.44
N SER A 232 -15.80 -4.37 -6.59
CA SER A 232 -16.28 -4.97 -7.84
C SER A 232 -17.80 -5.05 -7.94
N GLY A 233 -18.51 -5.01 -6.81
CA GLY A 233 -19.95 -5.27 -6.73
C GLY A 233 -20.33 -6.74 -6.90
N PHE A 234 -19.35 -7.66 -6.92
CA PHE A 234 -19.58 -9.10 -6.98
C PHE A 234 -19.39 -9.73 -5.61
N GLU A 235 -20.16 -10.75 -5.28
CA GLU A 235 -19.96 -11.56 -4.08
C GLU A 235 -18.80 -12.55 -4.33
N VAL A 236 -17.70 -12.38 -3.59
CA VAL A 236 -16.52 -13.25 -3.64
C VAL A 236 -16.08 -13.55 -2.22
N ALA A 237 -16.21 -14.77 -1.76
CA ALA A 237 -15.86 -15.16 -0.41
C ALA A 237 -14.50 -15.87 -0.32
N ASP A 238 -14.07 -16.54 -1.39
CA ASP A 238 -12.85 -17.33 -1.43
C ASP A 238 -12.21 -17.41 -2.83
N ASP A 239 -11.09 -18.14 -2.96
CA ASP A 239 -10.37 -18.36 -4.21
C ASP A 239 -11.24 -19.11 -5.26
N GLY A 240 -12.14 -19.98 -4.81
CA GLY A 240 -13.04 -20.73 -5.68
C GLY A 240 -14.05 -19.81 -6.36
N ASP A 241 -14.66 -18.92 -5.58
CA ASP A 241 -15.57 -17.90 -6.09
C ASP A 241 -14.86 -16.97 -7.06
N LEU A 242 -13.64 -16.49 -6.69
CA LEU A 242 -12.84 -15.63 -7.55
C LEU A 242 -12.51 -16.30 -8.88
N MET A 243 -12.08 -17.56 -8.86
CA MET A 243 -11.77 -18.32 -10.08
C MET A 243 -13.03 -18.51 -10.95
N SER A 244 -14.16 -18.86 -10.33
CA SER A 244 -15.45 -19.00 -11.03
C SER A 244 -15.88 -17.69 -11.67
N LEU A 245 -15.77 -16.58 -10.94
CA LEU A 245 -16.12 -15.25 -11.42
C LEU A 245 -15.24 -14.85 -12.61
N LEU A 246 -13.90 -15.00 -12.49
CA LEU A 246 -12.96 -14.69 -13.58
C LEU A 246 -13.26 -15.52 -14.83
N THR A 247 -13.59 -16.80 -14.68
CA THR A 247 -13.94 -17.65 -15.81
C THR A 247 -15.21 -17.17 -16.52
N LYS A 248 -16.24 -16.80 -15.75
CA LYS A 248 -17.48 -16.22 -16.29
C LYS A 248 -17.23 -14.88 -16.97
N LEU A 249 -16.47 -14.00 -16.34
CA LEU A 249 -16.12 -12.69 -16.90
C LEU A 249 -15.28 -12.82 -18.18
N ALA A 250 -14.38 -13.81 -18.27
CA ALA A 250 -13.61 -14.07 -19.47
C ALA A 250 -14.52 -14.48 -20.64
N ALA A 251 -15.53 -15.33 -20.40
CA ALA A 251 -16.51 -15.70 -21.41
C ALA A 251 -17.37 -14.49 -21.84
N VAL A 252 -17.86 -13.70 -20.88
CA VAL A 252 -18.63 -12.46 -21.16
C VAL A 252 -17.78 -11.47 -21.94
N LYS A 253 -16.51 -11.30 -21.57
CA LYS A 253 -15.59 -10.42 -22.27
C LYS A 253 -15.37 -10.87 -23.71
N ALA A 254 -15.18 -12.16 -23.96
CA ALA A 254 -15.01 -12.68 -25.31
C ALA A 254 -16.22 -12.39 -26.22
N GLU A 255 -17.43 -12.51 -25.68
CA GLU A 255 -18.66 -12.13 -26.43
C GLU A 255 -18.79 -10.61 -26.60
N TYR A 256 -18.46 -9.83 -25.56
CA TYR A 256 -18.48 -8.37 -25.65
C TYR A 256 -17.47 -7.84 -26.68
N ASP A 257 -16.26 -8.39 -26.74
CA ASP A 257 -15.20 -7.96 -27.66
C ASP A 257 -15.65 -8.12 -29.12
N LYS A 258 -16.49 -9.13 -29.44
CA LYS A 258 -17.06 -9.31 -30.80
C LYS A 258 -17.94 -8.13 -31.23
N VAL A 259 -18.64 -7.51 -30.29
CA VAL A 259 -19.64 -6.47 -30.56
C VAL A 259 -19.18 -5.05 -30.17
N ALA A 260 -18.07 -4.91 -29.46
CA ALA A 260 -17.63 -3.66 -28.86
C ALA A 260 -17.41 -2.52 -29.87
N SER A 261 -16.82 -2.84 -31.04
CA SER A 261 -16.60 -1.85 -32.11
C SER A 261 -17.94 -1.37 -32.68
N ALA A 262 -18.83 -2.32 -33.02
CA ALA A 262 -20.15 -2.00 -33.56
C ALA A 262 -21.00 -1.16 -32.58
N LEU A 263 -20.92 -1.44 -31.27
CA LEU A 263 -21.59 -0.64 -30.24
C LEU A 263 -21.03 0.79 -30.17
N ARG A 264 -19.73 0.97 -30.34
CA ARG A 264 -19.12 2.30 -30.42
C ARG A 264 -19.61 3.07 -31.63
N ASP A 265 -19.58 2.43 -32.82
CA ASP A 265 -20.00 3.01 -34.06
C ASP A 265 -21.49 3.43 -34.00
N VAL A 266 -22.36 2.60 -33.41
CA VAL A 266 -23.77 2.93 -33.19
C VAL A 266 -23.94 4.17 -32.32
N ARG A 267 -23.14 4.33 -31.29
CA ARG A 267 -23.21 5.50 -30.39
C ARG A 267 -22.78 6.78 -31.10
N GLU A 268 -21.77 6.69 -31.95
CA GLU A 268 -21.17 7.83 -32.64
C GLU A 268 -21.94 8.21 -33.93
N THR A 269 -22.30 7.21 -34.72
CA THR A 269 -22.88 7.43 -36.08
C THR A 269 -24.34 7.02 -36.22
N GLY A 270 -24.90 6.32 -35.26
CA GLY A 270 -26.23 5.73 -35.31
C GLY A 270 -26.27 4.34 -35.96
N TYR A 271 -25.15 3.84 -36.51
CA TYR A 271 -25.09 2.54 -37.19
C TYR A 271 -23.79 1.83 -36.93
N GLY A 272 -23.86 0.52 -36.65
CA GLY A 272 -22.69 -0.31 -36.38
C GLY A 272 -22.84 -1.70 -36.98
N ILE A 273 -21.71 -2.33 -37.36
CA ILE A 273 -21.69 -3.66 -37.99
C ILE A 273 -20.75 -4.56 -37.19
N VAL A 274 -21.27 -5.71 -36.78
CA VAL A 274 -20.43 -6.82 -36.27
C VAL A 274 -20.04 -7.66 -37.48
N VAL A 275 -18.75 -7.65 -37.76
CA VAL A 275 -18.17 -8.46 -38.84
C VAL A 275 -18.06 -9.90 -38.39
N PRO A 276 -18.52 -10.88 -39.19
CA PRO A 276 -18.43 -12.30 -38.83
C PRO A 276 -16.98 -12.78 -38.69
N GLY A 277 -16.74 -13.64 -37.74
CA GLY A 277 -15.46 -14.33 -37.58
C GLY A 277 -15.18 -15.35 -38.69
N ILE A 278 -13.94 -15.80 -38.79
CA ILE A 278 -13.54 -16.81 -39.78
C ILE A 278 -14.28 -18.13 -39.52
N ASP A 279 -14.56 -18.45 -38.28
CA ASP A 279 -15.31 -19.61 -37.80
C ASP A 279 -16.80 -19.61 -38.20
N GLU A 280 -17.35 -18.44 -38.52
CA GLU A 280 -18.73 -18.25 -38.94
C GLU A 280 -18.86 -18.31 -40.49
N LEU A 281 -17.75 -18.31 -41.22
CA LEU A 281 -17.72 -18.41 -42.69
C LEU A 281 -18.11 -19.81 -43.15
N LYS A 282 -19.13 -19.90 -43.99
CA LYS A 282 -19.51 -21.15 -44.68
C LYS A 282 -19.08 -21.08 -46.12
N LEU A 283 -18.20 -22.01 -46.53
CA LEU A 283 -17.80 -22.18 -47.91
C LEU A 283 -18.83 -23.04 -48.63
N GLU A 284 -19.26 -22.60 -49.82
CA GLU A 284 -20.08 -23.38 -50.74
C GLU A 284 -19.18 -24.25 -51.63
N GLU A 285 -19.73 -25.27 -52.25
CA GLU A 285 -18.99 -26.12 -53.16
C GLU A 285 -18.43 -25.31 -54.34
N PRO A 286 -17.17 -25.57 -54.76
CA PRO A 286 -16.58 -24.86 -55.90
C PRO A 286 -17.34 -25.11 -57.20
N GLU A 287 -17.70 -24.08 -57.93
CA GLU A 287 -18.37 -24.14 -59.20
C GLU A 287 -17.42 -23.79 -60.36
N ILE A 288 -17.47 -24.58 -61.46
CA ILE A 288 -16.76 -24.21 -62.66
C ILE A 288 -17.52 -23.10 -63.40
N MET A 289 -16.84 -21.98 -63.69
CA MET A 289 -17.41 -20.85 -64.45
C MET A 289 -16.67 -20.69 -65.78
N LYS A 290 -17.43 -20.27 -66.82
CA LYS A 290 -16.88 -19.97 -68.16
C LYS A 290 -17.09 -18.47 -68.42
N GLN A 291 -16.03 -17.75 -68.68
CA GLN A 291 -16.09 -16.32 -69.01
C GLN A 291 -15.18 -15.99 -70.19
N GLY A 292 -15.75 -15.44 -71.27
CA GLY A 292 -14.98 -15.04 -72.46
C GLY A 292 -14.16 -16.17 -73.10
N GLY A 293 -14.64 -17.42 -73.10
CA GLY A 293 -13.93 -18.56 -73.64
C GLY A 293 -12.90 -19.23 -72.72
N ARG A 294 -12.70 -18.73 -71.53
CA ARG A 294 -11.80 -19.29 -70.49
C ARG A 294 -12.61 -19.93 -69.38
N TYR A 295 -12.06 -20.98 -68.74
CA TYR A 295 -12.65 -21.64 -67.62
C TYR A 295 -11.97 -21.17 -66.34
N GLY A 296 -12.72 -20.95 -65.26
CA GLY A 296 -12.28 -20.56 -63.94
C GLY A 296 -13.05 -21.34 -62.86
N VAL A 297 -12.65 -21.22 -61.64
CA VAL A 297 -13.34 -21.78 -60.48
C VAL A 297 -13.94 -20.62 -59.70
N ARG A 298 -15.23 -20.69 -59.38
CA ARG A 298 -15.93 -19.76 -58.52
C ARG A 298 -15.99 -20.38 -57.10
N LEU A 299 -15.46 -19.67 -56.14
CA LEU A 299 -15.61 -19.98 -54.72
C LEU A 299 -16.61 -19.00 -54.15
N LYS A 300 -17.63 -19.49 -53.46
CA LYS A 300 -18.57 -18.67 -52.72
C LYS A 300 -18.44 -18.93 -51.24
N ALA A 301 -18.50 -17.89 -50.44
CA ALA A 301 -18.59 -17.95 -49.00
C ALA A 301 -19.75 -17.12 -48.52
N SER A 302 -20.44 -17.57 -47.50
CA SER A 302 -21.50 -16.84 -46.80
C SER A 302 -21.21 -16.79 -45.31
N ALA A 303 -21.60 -15.70 -44.69
CA ALA A 303 -21.53 -15.52 -43.23
C ALA A 303 -22.64 -14.62 -42.75
N PRO A 304 -23.18 -14.83 -41.56
CA PRO A 304 -24.12 -13.90 -40.95
C PRO A 304 -23.39 -12.65 -40.45
N SER A 305 -23.93 -11.46 -40.70
CA SER A 305 -23.49 -10.21 -40.06
C SER A 305 -24.58 -9.69 -39.13
N ILE A 306 -24.19 -9.00 -38.05
CA ILE A 306 -25.13 -8.34 -37.16
C ILE A 306 -25.06 -6.84 -37.42
N HIS A 307 -26.22 -6.23 -37.65
CA HIS A 307 -26.36 -4.80 -37.88
C HIS A 307 -27.11 -4.17 -36.71
N MET A 308 -26.49 -3.17 -36.09
CA MET A 308 -27.04 -2.41 -35.00
C MET A 308 -27.42 -1.02 -35.47
N ILE A 309 -28.67 -0.58 -35.18
CA ILE A 309 -29.21 0.70 -35.61
C ILE A 309 -29.74 1.41 -34.37
N ARG A 310 -29.36 2.67 -34.20
CA ARG A 310 -29.93 3.56 -33.20
C ARG A 310 -31.19 4.21 -33.78
N ALA A 311 -32.31 4.07 -33.09
CA ALA A 311 -33.57 4.73 -33.45
C ALA A 311 -34.05 5.54 -32.23
N ASP A 312 -34.46 6.76 -32.48
CA ASP A 312 -35.06 7.62 -31.47
C ASP A 312 -36.55 7.29 -31.33
N ILE A 313 -36.99 7.03 -30.12
CA ILE A 313 -38.35 6.66 -29.80
C ILE A 313 -38.96 7.75 -28.95
N GLU A 314 -40.07 8.29 -29.42
CA GLU A 314 -40.84 9.31 -28.71
C GLU A 314 -42.04 8.66 -28.00
N THR A 315 -42.32 9.08 -26.78
CA THR A 315 -43.51 8.72 -26.08
C THR A 315 -44.17 9.94 -25.43
N ALA A 316 -45.49 9.92 -25.36
CA ALA A 316 -46.26 10.94 -24.69
C ALA A 316 -47.24 10.29 -23.71
N VAL A 317 -47.08 10.61 -22.45
CA VAL A 317 -47.99 10.18 -21.39
C VAL A 317 -48.96 11.31 -21.13
N SER A 318 -50.26 11.07 -21.33
CA SER A 318 -51.32 12.07 -21.19
C SER A 318 -52.30 11.67 -20.07
N PRO A 319 -51.90 11.86 -18.80
CA PRO A 319 -52.77 11.54 -17.69
C PRO A 319 -53.98 12.49 -17.63
N ILE A 320 -55.16 11.95 -17.36
CA ILE A 320 -56.37 12.75 -17.15
C ILE A 320 -56.38 13.21 -15.68
N VAL A 321 -56.28 14.54 -15.48
CA VAL A 321 -56.12 15.12 -14.13
C VAL A 321 -57.43 15.60 -13.51
N GLY A 322 -58.49 15.73 -14.28
CA GLY A 322 -59.76 16.20 -13.81
C GLY A 322 -60.34 17.35 -14.63
N ASN A 323 -60.75 18.48 -14.02
CA ASN A 323 -61.25 19.64 -14.73
C ASN A 323 -60.13 20.55 -15.26
N GLU A 324 -60.47 21.51 -16.13
CA GLU A 324 -59.56 22.44 -16.79
C GLU A 324 -58.62 23.15 -15.79
N LYS A 325 -59.17 23.66 -14.69
CA LYS A 325 -58.39 24.37 -13.66
C LYS A 325 -57.35 23.48 -12.97
N GLN A 326 -57.74 22.23 -12.66
CA GLN A 326 -56.82 21.25 -12.06
C GLN A 326 -55.70 20.85 -13.04
N SER A 327 -56.00 20.83 -14.34
CA SER A 327 -54.97 20.56 -15.37
C SER A 327 -53.99 21.73 -15.49
N GLU A 328 -54.47 22.98 -15.45
CA GLU A 328 -53.64 24.18 -15.45
C GLU A 328 -52.73 24.26 -14.22
N ASP A 329 -53.26 23.99 -13.03
CA ASP A 329 -52.50 23.95 -11.80
C ASP A 329 -51.37 22.88 -11.86
N MET A 330 -51.67 21.72 -12.42
CA MET A 330 -50.68 20.65 -12.60
C MET A 330 -49.61 21.04 -13.62
N VAL A 331 -49.97 21.66 -14.75
CA VAL A 331 -48.99 22.16 -15.74
C VAL A 331 -48.09 23.20 -15.12
N ASN A 332 -48.63 24.15 -14.35
CA ASN A 332 -47.81 25.15 -13.67
C ASN A 332 -46.87 24.56 -12.65
N TYR A 333 -47.30 23.56 -11.88
CA TYR A 333 -46.43 22.82 -10.95
C TYR A 333 -45.30 22.12 -11.70
N LEU A 334 -45.59 21.37 -12.74
CA LEU A 334 -44.58 20.68 -13.55
C LEU A 334 -43.60 21.63 -14.23
N LEU A 335 -44.03 22.79 -14.70
CA LEU A 335 -43.15 23.81 -15.27
C LEU A 335 -42.20 24.41 -14.26
N GLN A 336 -42.67 24.66 -13.02
CA GLN A 336 -41.80 25.13 -11.93
C GLN A 336 -40.72 24.09 -11.57
N GLU A 337 -41.09 22.81 -11.51
CA GLU A 337 -40.12 21.75 -11.27
C GLU A 337 -39.17 21.54 -12.47
N PHE A 338 -39.64 21.73 -13.70
CA PHE A 338 -38.81 21.63 -14.90
C PHE A 338 -37.74 22.72 -14.98
N GLU A 339 -38.06 23.96 -14.56
CA GLU A 339 -37.11 25.08 -14.49
C GLU A 339 -36.10 24.91 -13.36
N GLY A 340 -36.41 24.11 -12.30
CA GLY A 340 -35.54 23.85 -11.20
C GLY A 340 -34.63 22.63 -11.38
N ASP A 341 -35.20 21.45 -11.30
CA ASP A 341 -34.47 20.18 -11.40
C ASP A 341 -35.33 19.11 -12.08
N THR A 342 -35.04 18.84 -13.36
CA THR A 342 -35.77 17.86 -14.16
C THR A 342 -35.74 16.45 -13.61
N SER A 343 -34.74 16.12 -12.76
CA SER A 343 -34.64 14.79 -12.12
C SER A 343 -35.78 14.55 -11.13
N LYS A 344 -36.30 15.58 -10.51
CA LYS A 344 -37.43 15.49 -9.59
C LYS A 344 -38.74 15.15 -10.28
N ILE A 345 -38.94 15.58 -11.52
CA ILE A 345 -40.11 15.24 -12.31
C ILE A 345 -40.21 13.73 -12.53
N TRP A 346 -39.08 13.09 -12.80
CA TRP A 346 -39.04 11.63 -12.97
C TRP A 346 -39.48 10.85 -11.73
N GLN A 347 -39.24 11.39 -10.54
CA GLN A 347 -39.60 10.80 -9.25
C GLN A 347 -40.98 11.26 -8.77
N SER A 348 -41.58 12.31 -9.41
CA SER A 348 -42.89 12.80 -9.02
C SER A 348 -43.95 11.73 -9.17
N ASN A 349 -44.78 11.58 -8.12
CA ASN A 349 -45.87 10.59 -8.11
C ASN A 349 -47.10 11.20 -8.77
N ILE A 350 -47.42 10.72 -9.98
CA ILE A 350 -48.60 11.09 -10.71
C ILE A 350 -49.56 9.90 -10.71
N PHE A 351 -50.70 10.04 -10.02
CA PHE A 351 -51.71 8.98 -9.89
C PHE A 351 -51.23 7.66 -9.27
N GLY A 352 -50.38 7.73 -8.23
CA GLY A 352 -49.93 6.54 -7.50
C GLY A 352 -48.76 5.80 -8.13
N ARG A 353 -48.19 6.32 -9.23
CA ARG A 353 -46.99 5.80 -9.87
C ARG A 353 -46.00 6.94 -10.18
N SER A 354 -44.71 6.66 -10.24
CA SER A 354 -43.75 7.63 -10.68
C SER A 354 -43.86 7.95 -12.17
N PHE A 355 -43.59 9.19 -12.58
CA PHE A 355 -43.57 9.54 -13.98
C PHE A 355 -42.61 8.66 -14.79
N HIS A 356 -41.48 8.30 -14.21
CA HIS A 356 -40.53 7.39 -14.81
C HIS A 356 -41.15 6.01 -15.11
N GLU A 357 -41.95 5.44 -14.21
CA GLU A 357 -42.60 4.14 -14.42
C GLU A 357 -43.61 4.22 -15.57
N LEU A 358 -44.43 5.28 -15.65
CA LEU A 358 -45.40 5.47 -16.70
C LEU A 358 -44.76 5.62 -18.09
N VAL A 359 -43.71 6.44 -18.18
CA VAL A 359 -42.95 6.61 -19.43
C VAL A 359 -42.26 5.33 -19.85
N ASN A 360 -41.63 4.61 -18.90
CA ASN A 360 -40.93 3.37 -19.21
C ASN A 360 -41.91 2.27 -19.69
N GLU A 361 -43.09 2.16 -19.07
CA GLU A 361 -44.11 1.18 -19.47
C GLU A 361 -44.58 1.43 -20.90
N ASP A 362 -44.86 2.71 -21.30
CA ASP A 362 -45.26 3.04 -22.65
C ASP A 362 -44.14 2.86 -23.68
N LEU A 363 -42.88 3.23 -23.34
CA LEU A 363 -41.72 2.96 -24.17
C LEU A 363 -41.54 1.46 -24.42
N GLN A 364 -41.63 0.64 -23.38
CA GLN A 364 -41.54 -0.81 -23.50
C GLN A 364 -42.68 -1.40 -24.35
N ALA A 365 -43.90 -0.85 -24.21
CA ALA A 365 -45.05 -1.25 -25.02
C ALA A 365 -44.84 -0.92 -26.50
N LYS A 366 -44.28 0.26 -26.82
CA LYS A 366 -43.97 0.66 -28.20
C LYS A 366 -42.85 -0.22 -28.81
N LEU A 367 -41.78 -0.49 -28.06
CA LEU A 367 -40.71 -1.36 -28.50
C LEU A 367 -41.18 -2.78 -28.85
N LYS A 368 -42.11 -3.33 -28.04
CA LYS A 368 -42.68 -4.67 -28.26
C LYS A 368 -43.70 -4.73 -29.40
N ARG A 369 -44.23 -3.57 -29.84
CA ARG A 369 -45.24 -3.50 -30.90
C ARG A 369 -44.73 -3.65 -32.32
N MET A 370 -43.39 -3.69 -32.52
CA MET A 370 -42.84 -3.90 -33.88
C MET A 370 -43.27 -5.26 -34.41
N PRO A 371 -44.13 -5.33 -35.48
CA PRO A 371 -44.63 -6.58 -36.00
C PRO A 371 -43.51 -7.48 -36.49
N GLU A 372 -43.67 -8.79 -36.36
CA GLU A 372 -42.68 -9.77 -36.81
C GLU A 372 -42.43 -9.64 -38.33
N ASP A 373 -43.48 -9.37 -39.10
CA ASP A 373 -43.37 -9.13 -40.54
C ASP A 373 -42.53 -7.90 -40.86
N ALA A 374 -42.64 -6.81 -40.08
CA ALA A 374 -41.79 -5.63 -40.25
C ALA A 374 -40.31 -5.92 -39.98
N ARG A 375 -40.03 -6.68 -38.91
CA ARG A 375 -38.66 -7.13 -38.58
C ARG A 375 -38.09 -7.96 -39.71
N ARG A 376 -38.85 -8.91 -40.25
CA ARG A 376 -38.43 -9.78 -41.35
C ARG A 376 -38.14 -8.97 -42.61
N LYS A 377 -39.03 -8.04 -42.99
CA LYS A 377 -38.84 -7.15 -44.14
C LYS A 377 -37.60 -6.26 -44.03
N LEU A 378 -37.31 -5.73 -42.85
CA LEU A 378 -36.06 -4.97 -42.58
C LEU A 378 -34.83 -5.85 -42.80
N GLN A 379 -34.85 -7.08 -42.27
CA GLN A 379 -33.75 -8.03 -42.42
C GLN A 379 -33.53 -8.41 -43.90
N GLU A 380 -34.57 -8.76 -44.64
CA GLU A 380 -34.52 -9.08 -46.07
C GLU A 380 -34.00 -7.89 -46.90
N THR A 381 -34.45 -6.67 -46.57
CA THR A 381 -34.01 -5.47 -47.25
C THR A 381 -32.54 -5.19 -47.01
N LEU A 382 -32.07 -5.29 -45.77
CA LEU A 382 -30.64 -5.17 -45.44
C LEU A 382 -29.79 -6.20 -46.14
N THR A 383 -30.22 -7.46 -46.15
CA THR A 383 -29.54 -8.56 -46.83
C THR A 383 -29.40 -8.30 -48.33
N ARG A 384 -30.47 -7.78 -48.97
CA ARG A 384 -30.44 -7.43 -50.39
C ARG A 384 -29.51 -6.25 -50.70
N ILE A 385 -29.56 -5.19 -49.89
CA ILE A 385 -28.67 -4.03 -50.02
C ILE A 385 -27.22 -4.42 -49.97
N ILE A 386 -26.88 -5.29 -49.01
CA ILE A 386 -25.49 -5.71 -48.78
C ILE A 386 -25.00 -6.60 -49.91
N ASN A 387 -25.79 -7.56 -50.37
CA ASN A 387 -25.38 -8.54 -51.39
C ASN A 387 -25.45 -8.02 -52.85
N GLU A 388 -26.41 -7.18 -53.17
CA GLU A 388 -26.64 -6.70 -54.53
C GLU A 388 -26.10 -5.30 -54.82
N GLY A 389 -25.75 -4.57 -53.72
CA GLY A 389 -25.37 -3.16 -53.81
C GLY A 389 -26.62 -2.23 -54.01
N SER A 390 -26.58 -1.05 -53.43
CA SER A 390 -27.67 -0.09 -53.56
C SER A 390 -27.47 0.79 -54.78
N GLY A 391 -28.04 0.43 -55.91
CA GLY A 391 -28.10 1.27 -57.10
C GLY A 391 -29.36 2.16 -57.18
N GLY A 392 -30.21 2.24 -56.15
CA GLY A 392 -31.47 2.93 -56.26
C GLY A 392 -32.11 3.35 -54.92
N LEU A 393 -33.26 4.01 -55.04
CA LEU A 393 -34.07 4.48 -53.92
C LEU A 393 -34.53 3.28 -53.06
N ILE A 394 -34.19 3.25 -51.77
CA ILE A 394 -34.69 2.23 -50.86
C ILE A 394 -36.08 2.65 -50.39
N CYS A 395 -37.08 1.91 -50.84
CA CYS A 395 -38.46 2.08 -50.37
C CYS A 395 -38.84 0.85 -49.55
N ILE A 396 -39.03 1.01 -48.26
CA ILE A 396 -39.55 -0.02 -47.37
C ILE A 396 -41.03 0.24 -47.17
N ILE A 397 -41.88 -0.54 -47.80
CA ILE A 397 -43.32 -0.52 -47.56
C ILE A 397 -43.64 -1.54 -46.47
N LEU A 398 -43.96 -1.03 -45.30
CA LEU A 398 -44.37 -1.81 -44.13
C LEU A 398 -45.81 -2.24 -44.21
#